data_34d80d58ea4c542a001e44fb723dd3c2
#
_entry.id   34d80d58ea4c542a001e44fb723dd3c2
#
_cell.length_a   1.000
_cell.length_b   1.000
_cell.length_c   1.000
_cell.angle_alpha   90.00
_cell.angle_beta   90.00
_cell.angle_gamma   90.00
#
_symmetry.space_group_name_H-M   'P 1'
#
loop_
_entity.id
_entity.type
_entity.pdbx_description
1 polymer ?
#
loop_
_entity_poly.entity_id
_entity_poly.type
_entity_poly.pdbx_seq_one_letter_code
_entity_poly.pdbx_strand_id
1 'polypeptide(L)'
;MANSPVWYALIPVALVGAPSPSHATQYLSVSQAQRALFPAATVFVDRTLRLTPAQRKAIGQAAGIGPGATQPVWEVRGPSGRLGWLFIDRVTGKHELITYALALDAAGTVRGLEILDYRETYGGEIRNPAWRQQFVGKRAGSVVRLGSDIRNISGATLSSRHVTDGVRRLLATFNQLLRG
;
A
#
# COMPACT_ATOMS: atom_id res chain seq x y z
N MET A 1 -52.29 -22.74 -59.39
CA MET A 1 -52.13 -22.54 -57.94
C MET A 1 -50.61 -22.63 -57.65
N ALA A 2 -49.93 -21.51 -57.50
CA ALA A 2 -48.48 -21.47 -57.29
C ALA A 2 -48.21 -21.13 -55.84
N ASN A 3 -47.56 -22.07 -55.11
CA ASN A 3 -47.13 -21.88 -53.76
C ASN A 3 -45.75 -21.19 -53.78
N SER A 4 -45.65 -19.98 -53.25
CA SER A 4 -44.40 -19.25 -53.03
C SER A 4 -43.78 -19.66 -51.70
N PRO A 5 -42.47 -20.00 -51.65
CA PRO A 5 -41.80 -20.31 -50.40
C PRO A 5 -41.43 -18.99 -49.67
N VAL A 6 -41.79 -18.92 -48.38
CA VAL A 6 -41.44 -17.85 -47.48
C VAL A 6 -40.00 -18.12 -46.97
N TRP A 7 -39.07 -17.22 -47.30
CA TRP A 7 -37.69 -17.27 -46.80
C TRP A 7 -37.65 -16.53 -45.45
N TYR A 8 -37.44 -17.29 -44.36
CA TYR A 8 -37.12 -16.70 -43.06
C TYR A 8 -35.66 -16.30 -43.01
N ALA A 9 -35.41 -15.00 -42.99
CA ALA A 9 -34.09 -14.45 -42.76
C ALA A 9 -33.74 -14.60 -41.28
N LEU A 10 -32.78 -15.44 -40.94
CA LEU A 10 -32.19 -15.52 -39.62
C LEU A 10 -31.26 -14.32 -39.42
N ILE A 11 -31.64 -13.39 -38.58
CA ILE A 11 -30.81 -12.26 -38.15
C ILE A 11 -29.87 -12.79 -37.08
N PRO A 12 -28.53 -12.71 -37.27
CA PRO A 12 -27.60 -13.10 -36.19
C PRO A 12 -27.70 -12.06 -35.05
N VAL A 13 -28.13 -12.49 -33.87
CA VAL A 13 -28.01 -11.72 -32.65
C VAL A 13 -26.55 -11.67 -32.26
N ALA A 14 -25.91 -10.52 -32.50
CA ALA A 14 -24.58 -10.25 -31.99
C ALA A 14 -24.64 -10.19 -30.46
N LEU A 15 -24.06 -11.18 -29.79
CA LEU A 15 -23.85 -11.20 -28.36
C LEU A 15 -22.83 -10.10 -28.04
N VAL A 16 -23.31 -8.92 -27.64
CA VAL A 16 -22.46 -7.86 -27.08
C VAL A 16 -21.95 -8.37 -25.74
N GLY A 17 -20.70 -8.81 -25.73
CA GLY A 17 -20.03 -9.22 -24.50
C GLY A 17 -20.05 -8.05 -23.51
N ALA A 18 -20.74 -8.23 -22.39
CA ALA A 18 -20.67 -7.29 -21.28
C ALA A 18 -19.22 -7.19 -20.79
N PRO A 19 -18.68 -5.97 -20.53
CA PRO A 19 -17.35 -5.84 -19.97
C PRO A 19 -17.32 -6.59 -18.64
N SER A 20 -16.40 -7.54 -18.50
CA SER A 20 -16.18 -8.24 -17.25
C SER A 20 -15.79 -7.22 -16.20
N PRO A 21 -16.42 -7.18 -15.00
CA PRO A 21 -16.02 -6.28 -13.95
C PRO A 21 -14.56 -6.58 -13.60
N SER A 22 -13.71 -5.56 -13.71
CA SER A 22 -12.35 -5.60 -13.20
C SER A 22 -12.44 -5.81 -11.68
N HIS A 23 -12.28 -7.03 -11.21
CA HIS A 23 -12.24 -7.32 -9.79
C HIS A 23 -10.92 -6.77 -9.24
N ALA A 24 -11.01 -5.63 -8.56
CA ALA A 24 -9.94 -5.14 -7.71
C ALA A 24 -9.61 -6.24 -6.69
N THR A 25 -8.43 -6.84 -6.78
CA THR A 25 -8.05 -7.90 -5.87
C THR A 25 -7.56 -7.28 -4.57
N GLN A 26 -8.45 -7.18 -3.59
CA GLN A 26 -8.08 -6.87 -2.22
C GLN A 26 -7.42 -8.12 -1.63
N TYR A 27 -6.14 -8.04 -1.28
CA TYR A 27 -5.36 -9.18 -0.77
C TYR A 27 -5.50 -9.35 0.74
N LEU A 28 -5.51 -8.24 1.48
CA LEU A 28 -5.63 -8.22 2.93
C LEU A 28 -6.52 -7.05 3.36
N SER A 29 -7.41 -7.30 4.30
CA SER A 29 -8.06 -6.22 5.03
C SER A 29 -7.07 -5.60 6.03
N VAL A 30 -7.37 -4.38 6.51
CA VAL A 30 -6.57 -3.73 7.55
C VAL A 30 -6.46 -4.64 8.79
N SER A 31 -7.55 -5.29 9.21
CA SER A 31 -7.55 -6.18 10.37
C SER A 31 -6.72 -7.45 10.16
N GLN A 32 -6.62 -7.95 8.94
CA GLN A 32 -5.74 -9.07 8.62
C GLN A 32 -4.27 -8.64 8.66
N ALA A 33 -3.94 -7.47 8.12
CA ALA A 33 -2.59 -6.90 8.21
C ALA A 33 -2.18 -6.61 9.67
N GLN A 34 -3.10 -6.10 10.48
CA GLN A 34 -2.90 -5.90 11.92
C GLN A 34 -2.45 -7.19 12.60
N ARG A 35 -3.19 -8.29 12.40
CA ARG A 35 -2.86 -9.60 12.99
C ARG A 35 -1.55 -10.18 12.45
N ALA A 36 -1.29 -10.03 11.14
CA ALA A 36 -0.08 -10.55 10.51
C ALA A 36 1.18 -9.83 11.00
N LEU A 37 1.12 -8.50 11.12
CA LEU A 37 2.26 -7.66 11.48
C LEU A 37 2.48 -7.58 13.00
N PHE A 38 1.43 -7.76 13.81
CA PHE A 38 1.47 -7.70 15.26
C PHE A 38 0.66 -8.83 15.90
N PRO A 39 1.11 -10.08 15.81
CA PRO A 39 0.35 -11.23 16.34
C PRO A 39 0.16 -11.19 17.86
N ALA A 40 1.03 -10.49 18.60
CA ALA A 40 0.93 -10.32 20.06
C ALA A 40 0.14 -9.06 20.49
N ALA A 41 -0.46 -8.33 19.54
CA ALA A 41 -1.23 -7.13 19.85
C ALA A 41 -2.56 -7.49 20.51
N THR A 42 -2.92 -6.75 21.56
CA THR A 42 -4.22 -6.82 22.22
C THR A 42 -5.12 -5.65 21.83
N VAL A 43 -4.51 -4.50 21.49
CA VAL A 43 -5.25 -3.28 21.20
C VAL A 43 -4.53 -2.45 20.10
N PHE A 44 -5.34 -1.88 19.19
CA PHE A 44 -4.93 -0.89 18.18
C PHE A 44 -5.64 0.42 18.50
N VAL A 45 -4.89 1.39 19.04
CA VAL A 45 -5.42 2.70 19.41
C VAL A 45 -5.27 3.64 18.22
N ASP A 46 -6.35 4.16 17.68
CA ASP A 46 -6.30 5.13 16.57
C ASP A 46 -5.54 6.39 17.01
N ARG A 47 -4.53 6.74 16.25
CA ARG A 47 -3.69 7.94 16.38
C ARG A 47 -3.58 8.69 15.06
N THR A 48 -4.58 8.55 14.21
CA THR A 48 -4.60 9.20 12.89
C THR A 48 -4.18 10.66 12.98
N LEU A 49 -3.11 11.01 12.27
CA LEU A 49 -2.52 12.34 12.28
C LEU A 49 -3.25 13.25 11.29
N ARG A 50 -3.58 14.47 11.75
CA ARG A 50 -3.98 15.60 10.91
C ARG A 50 -2.80 16.55 10.82
N LEU A 51 -2.15 16.58 9.64
CA LEU A 51 -0.89 17.28 9.46
C LEU A 51 -1.11 18.73 9.06
N THR A 52 -0.49 19.63 9.80
CA THR A 52 -0.44 21.06 9.43
C THR A 52 0.42 21.26 8.18
N PRO A 53 0.28 22.37 7.44
CA PRO A 53 1.14 22.70 6.31
C PRO A 53 2.64 22.73 6.68
N ALA A 54 2.99 23.20 7.87
CA ALA A 54 4.37 23.24 8.36
C ALA A 54 4.94 21.83 8.57
N GLN A 55 4.17 20.92 9.20
CA GLN A 55 4.56 19.52 9.39
C GLN A 55 4.72 18.80 8.06
N ARG A 56 3.79 19.01 7.12
CA ARG A 56 3.89 18.42 5.78
C ARG A 56 5.14 18.89 5.04
N LYS A 57 5.47 20.19 5.13
CA LYS A 57 6.69 20.76 4.55
C LYS A 57 7.94 20.14 5.17
N ALA A 58 8.01 20.05 6.48
CA ALA A 58 9.16 19.47 7.19
C ALA A 58 9.35 17.98 6.85
N ILE A 59 8.27 17.18 6.83
CA ILE A 59 8.32 15.78 6.40
C ILE A 59 8.78 15.67 4.94
N GLY A 60 8.25 16.53 4.06
CA GLY A 60 8.63 16.57 2.65
C GLY A 60 10.12 16.87 2.44
N GLN A 61 10.67 17.79 3.20
CA GLN A 61 12.10 18.11 3.18
C GLN A 61 12.96 16.92 3.64
N ALA A 62 12.54 16.22 4.70
CA ALA A 62 13.28 15.07 5.23
C ALA A 62 13.18 13.83 4.33
N ALA A 63 12.05 13.62 3.68
CA ALA A 63 11.77 12.42 2.88
C ALA A 63 11.94 12.61 1.37
N GLY A 64 12.07 13.84 0.88
CA GLY A 64 12.05 14.15 -0.56
C GLY A 64 10.65 14.03 -1.21
N ILE A 65 9.63 13.67 -0.44
CA ILE A 65 8.23 13.57 -0.88
C ILE A 65 7.30 13.91 0.29
N GLY A 66 6.36 14.84 0.06
CA GLY A 66 5.44 15.30 1.09
C GLY A 66 4.28 14.33 1.35
N PRO A 67 3.76 14.27 2.59
CA PRO A 67 2.54 13.55 2.94
C PRO A 67 1.27 14.32 2.52
N GLY A 68 0.14 13.59 2.49
CA GLY A 68 -1.19 14.19 2.47
C GLY A 68 -1.52 14.95 3.78
N ALA A 69 -2.72 15.52 3.85
CA ALA A 69 -3.18 16.23 5.05
C ALA A 69 -3.52 15.28 6.21
N THR A 70 -3.82 14.02 5.91
CA THR A 70 -4.19 13.00 6.90
C THR A 70 -3.34 11.76 6.71
N GLN A 71 -2.82 11.21 7.81
CA GLN A 71 -2.06 9.96 7.82
C GLN A 71 -2.69 8.98 8.81
N PRO A 72 -3.37 7.91 8.36
CA PRO A 72 -3.88 6.86 9.23
C PRO A 72 -2.72 6.13 9.92
N VAL A 73 -2.78 6.08 11.25
CA VAL A 73 -1.80 5.38 12.08
C VAL A 73 -2.44 4.90 13.37
N TRP A 74 -2.03 3.74 13.85
CA TRP A 74 -2.43 3.16 15.13
C TRP A 74 -1.21 2.93 16.01
N GLU A 75 -1.34 3.30 17.28
CA GLU A 75 -0.46 2.82 18.34
C GLU A 75 -0.86 1.39 18.67
N VAL A 76 0.08 0.46 18.58
CA VAL A 76 -0.14 -0.96 18.81
C VAL A 76 0.34 -1.32 20.19
N ARG A 77 -0.54 -1.91 21.00
CA ARG A 77 -0.24 -2.33 22.38
C ARG A 77 -0.46 -3.82 22.57
N GLY A 78 0.35 -4.41 23.41
CA GLY A 78 0.24 -5.78 23.91
C GLY A 78 0.20 -5.81 25.43
N PRO A 79 0.25 -7.01 26.04
CA PRO A 79 0.16 -7.17 27.49
C PRO A 79 1.23 -6.37 28.27
N SER A 80 2.43 -6.24 27.70
CA SER A 80 3.56 -5.57 28.35
C SER A 80 3.75 -4.10 27.92
N GLY A 81 2.76 -3.50 27.26
CA GLY A 81 2.82 -2.09 26.83
C GLY A 81 2.87 -1.90 25.33
N ARG A 82 3.51 -0.80 24.87
CA ARG A 82 3.58 -0.45 23.44
C ARG A 82 4.45 -1.43 22.66
N LEU A 83 3.88 -2.07 21.65
CA LEU A 83 4.59 -2.94 20.70
C LEU A 83 5.14 -2.17 19.51
N GLY A 84 4.48 -1.07 19.13
CA GLY A 84 4.88 -0.28 17.96
C GLY A 84 3.75 0.53 17.35
N TRP A 85 3.85 0.74 16.04
CA TRP A 85 2.96 1.58 15.27
C TRP A 85 2.60 0.91 13.94
N LEU A 86 1.35 1.02 13.54
CA LEU A 86 0.89 0.55 12.24
C LEU A 86 0.38 1.73 11.42
N PHE A 87 0.98 1.96 10.28
CA PHE A 87 0.56 2.93 9.28
C PHE A 87 -0.19 2.24 8.16
N ILE A 88 -1.26 2.88 7.67
CA ILE A 88 -1.86 2.56 6.38
C ILE A 88 -1.59 3.73 5.45
N ASP A 89 -1.03 3.44 4.30
CA ASP A 89 -0.69 4.47 3.31
C ASP A 89 -1.12 4.06 1.91
N ARG A 90 -1.22 5.05 1.04
CA ARG A 90 -1.56 4.90 -0.37
C ARG A 90 -0.57 5.66 -1.23
N VAL A 91 -0.12 5.00 -2.28
CA VAL A 91 0.71 5.60 -3.32
C VAL A 91 0.12 5.26 -4.68
N THR A 92 0.33 6.12 -5.67
CA THR A 92 -0.04 5.81 -7.04
C THR A 92 1.03 4.88 -7.61
N GLY A 93 0.62 3.75 -8.20
CA GLY A 93 1.49 2.91 -9.01
C GLY A 93 1.80 3.57 -10.34
N LYS A 94 1.55 2.88 -11.44
CA LYS A 94 1.59 3.46 -12.79
C LYS A 94 0.28 4.18 -13.12
N HIS A 95 -0.84 3.55 -12.84
CA HIS A 95 -2.19 4.03 -13.14
C HIS A 95 -3.13 3.96 -11.95
N GLU A 96 -2.94 2.97 -11.06
CA GLU A 96 -3.84 2.64 -9.98
C GLU A 96 -3.21 2.89 -8.61
N LEU A 97 -4.05 2.98 -7.58
CA LEU A 97 -3.60 3.14 -6.21
C LEU A 97 -3.09 1.80 -5.64
N ILE A 98 -2.00 1.88 -4.92
CA ILE A 98 -1.44 0.80 -4.11
C ILE A 98 -1.68 1.17 -2.66
N THR A 99 -2.45 0.33 -1.93
CA THR A 99 -2.62 0.48 -0.50
C THR A 99 -1.72 -0.52 0.22
N TYR A 100 -0.99 -0.06 1.23
CA TYR A 100 -0.09 -0.91 2.00
C TYR A 100 -0.11 -0.55 3.49
N ALA A 101 0.27 -1.52 4.32
CA ALA A 101 0.50 -1.37 5.75
C ALA A 101 2.00 -1.40 6.04
N LEU A 102 2.47 -0.46 6.84
CA LEU A 102 3.83 -0.43 7.37
C LEU A 102 3.80 -0.56 8.88
N ALA A 103 4.46 -1.60 9.41
CA ALA A 103 4.62 -1.82 10.83
C ALA A 103 5.99 -1.33 11.30
N LEU A 104 6.01 -0.49 12.32
CA LEU A 104 7.22 -0.07 13.02
C LEU A 104 7.19 -0.63 14.45
N ASP A 105 8.35 -0.97 15.00
CA ASP A 105 8.48 -1.22 16.42
C ASP A 105 8.34 0.07 17.26
N ALA A 106 8.43 -0.03 18.58
CA ALA A 106 8.30 1.12 19.47
C ALA A 106 9.41 2.17 19.25
N ALA A 107 10.57 1.77 18.72
CA ALA A 107 11.71 2.64 18.41
C ALA A 107 11.65 3.25 17.01
N GLY A 108 10.67 2.84 16.18
CA GLY A 108 10.48 3.33 14.82
C GLY A 108 11.26 2.56 13.75
N THR A 109 11.67 1.32 14.05
CA THR A 109 12.30 0.42 13.10
C THR A 109 11.23 -0.38 12.36
N VAL A 110 11.34 -0.54 11.06
CA VAL A 110 10.41 -1.34 10.26
C VAL A 110 10.43 -2.80 10.69
N ARG A 111 9.29 -3.33 11.10
CA ARG A 111 9.05 -4.74 11.40
C ARG A 111 8.54 -5.52 10.21
N GLY A 112 7.79 -4.85 9.35
CA GLY A 112 7.21 -5.48 8.18
C GLY A 112 6.40 -4.51 7.32
N LEU A 113 6.13 -4.96 6.12
CA LEU A 113 5.31 -4.26 5.13
C LEU A 113 4.38 -5.28 4.48
N GLU A 114 3.10 -4.95 4.37
CA GLU A 114 2.09 -5.76 3.67
C GLU A 114 1.37 -4.93 2.61
N ILE A 115 1.20 -5.50 1.41
CA ILE A 115 0.38 -4.90 0.36
C ILE A 115 -1.06 -5.33 0.58
N LEU A 116 -1.96 -4.36 0.76
CA LEU A 116 -3.38 -4.59 1.05
C LEU A 116 -4.22 -4.61 -0.23
N ASP A 117 -3.95 -3.68 -1.14
CA ASP A 117 -4.66 -3.54 -2.40
C ASP A 117 -3.68 -3.17 -3.51
N TYR A 118 -3.77 -3.89 -4.63
CA TYR A 118 -2.96 -3.67 -5.81
C TYR A 118 -3.80 -3.93 -7.05
N ARG A 119 -4.03 -2.90 -7.86
CA ARG A 119 -4.95 -2.94 -9.00
C ARG A 119 -4.25 -2.84 -10.35
N GLU A 120 -2.94 -2.65 -10.35
CA GLU A 120 -2.16 -2.62 -11.59
C GLU A 120 -2.16 -4.00 -12.27
N THR A 121 -2.16 -3.98 -13.58
CA THR A 121 -2.11 -5.21 -14.41
C THR A 121 -0.76 -5.92 -14.27
N TYR A 122 0.32 -5.17 -14.05
CA TYR A 122 1.70 -5.69 -13.95
C TYR A 122 2.34 -5.28 -12.63
N GLY A 123 3.33 -6.05 -12.18
CA GLY A 123 4.14 -5.69 -11.01
C GLY A 123 3.59 -6.22 -9.69
N GLY A 124 2.76 -7.25 -9.74
CA GLY A 124 2.27 -7.94 -8.55
C GLY A 124 3.38 -8.48 -7.64
N GLU A 125 4.61 -8.51 -8.14
CA GLU A 125 5.83 -8.93 -7.41
C GLU A 125 6.17 -8.04 -6.22
N ILE A 126 5.62 -6.82 -6.10
CA ILE A 126 5.75 -6.02 -4.87
C ILE A 126 5.16 -6.72 -3.65
N ARG A 127 4.27 -7.71 -3.87
CA ARG A 127 3.71 -8.60 -2.84
C ARG A 127 4.68 -9.70 -2.43
N ASN A 128 5.73 -9.95 -3.21
CA ASN A 128 6.70 -10.99 -2.89
C ASN A 128 7.32 -10.72 -1.51
N PRO A 129 7.24 -11.66 -0.56
CA PRO A 129 7.83 -11.51 0.76
C PRO A 129 9.32 -11.13 0.71
N ALA A 130 10.09 -11.71 -0.21
CA ALA A 130 11.51 -11.41 -0.36
C ALA A 130 11.77 -9.94 -0.78
N TRP A 131 10.88 -9.33 -1.56
CA TRP A 131 10.99 -7.91 -1.88
C TRP A 131 10.64 -7.05 -0.68
N ARG A 132 9.55 -7.35 0.01
CA ARG A 132 9.09 -6.60 1.18
C ARG A 132 10.04 -6.70 2.36
N GLN A 133 10.74 -7.82 2.51
CA GLN A 133 11.72 -8.05 3.57
C GLN A 133 12.91 -7.07 3.52
N GLN A 134 13.20 -6.46 2.38
CA GLN A 134 14.27 -5.46 2.23
C GLN A 134 14.02 -4.19 3.07
N PHE A 135 12.78 -3.92 3.45
CA PHE A 135 12.43 -2.79 4.31
C PHE A 135 12.62 -3.08 5.79
N VAL A 136 12.61 -4.35 6.20
CA VAL A 136 12.75 -4.73 7.62
C VAL A 136 14.10 -4.28 8.16
N GLY A 137 14.07 -3.71 9.38
CA GLY A 137 15.25 -3.13 10.02
C GLY A 137 15.57 -1.69 9.60
N LYS A 138 14.91 -1.13 8.57
CA LYS A 138 15.06 0.27 8.19
C LYS A 138 14.40 1.19 9.23
N ARG A 139 14.98 2.38 9.43
CA ARG A 139 14.51 3.42 10.35
C ARG A 139 14.78 4.81 9.79
N ALA A 140 14.33 5.84 10.46
CA ALA A 140 14.67 7.21 10.08
C ALA A 140 16.21 7.39 10.01
N GLY A 141 16.68 7.98 8.91
CA GLY A 141 18.12 8.09 8.60
C GLY A 141 18.71 6.90 7.84
N SER A 142 18.01 5.76 7.72
CA SER A 142 18.44 4.68 6.83
C SER A 142 18.36 5.11 5.37
N VAL A 143 19.24 4.56 4.55
CA VAL A 143 19.07 4.63 3.10
C VAL A 143 17.83 3.80 2.76
N VAL A 144 16.81 4.44 2.17
CA VAL A 144 15.59 3.80 1.65
C VAL A 144 15.41 4.32 0.21
N ARG A 145 16.12 3.71 -0.72
CA ARG A 145 16.20 4.17 -2.11
C ARG A 145 16.15 3.00 -3.08
N LEU A 146 15.25 3.10 -4.05
CA LEU A 146 15.17 2.12 -5.14
C LEU A 146 16.45 2.14 -5.98
N GLY A 147 16.93 0.96 -6.34
CA GLY A 147 18.18 0.78 -7.11
C GLY A 147 19.46 0.92 -6.28
N SER A 148 19.35 1.19 -4.97
CA SER A 148 20.47 1.22 -4.03
C SER A 148 20.32 0.07 -3.02
N ASP A 149 19.53 0.27 -1.98
CA ASP A 149 19.29 -0.72 -0.92
C ASP A 149 17.92 -1.43 -1.03
N ILE A 150 17.06 -0.95 -1.93
CA ILE A 150 15.80 -1.62 -2.31
C ILE A 150 15.90 -1.98 -3.79
N ARG A 151 15.82 -3.28 -4.10
CA ARG A 151 15.86 -3.77 -5.48
C ARG A 151 14.64 -3.36 -6.26
N ASN A 152 14.84 -2.96 -7.51
CA ASN A 152 13.76 -2.72 -8.45
C ASN A 152 13.09 -4.03 -8.88
N ILE A 153 11.81 -3.94 -9.22
CA ILE A 153 11.07 -5.04 -9.86
C ILE A 153 10.94 -4.69 -11.34
N SER A 154 11.45 -5.57 -12.22
CA SER A 154 11.31 -5.41 -13.66
C SER A 154 9.82 -5.40 -14.03
N GLY A 155 9.42 -4.44 -14.88
CA GLY A 155 8.01 -4.25 -15.24
C GLY A 155 7.16 -3.49 -14.20
N ALA A 156 7.68 -3.25 -12.97
CA ALA A 156 6.97 -2.54 -11.90
C ALA A 156 7.78 -1.41 -11.27
N THR A 157 8.62 -0.75 -12.02
CA THR A 157 9.54 0.29 -11.52
C THR A 157 8.80 1.43 -10.81
N LEU A 158 7.65 1.88 -11.32
CA LEU A 158 6.88 2.96 -10.69
C LEU A 158 6.27 2.49 -9.36
N SER A 159 5.67 1.31 -9.31
CA SER A 159 5.11 0.73 -8.09
C SER A 159 6.19 0.55 -7.02
N SER A 160 7.34 -0.04 -7.39
CA SER A 160 8.49 -0.23 -6.49
C SER A 160 9.03 1.10 -5.97
N ARG A 161 9.14 2.11 -6.83
CA ARG A 161 9.61 3.46 -6.47
C ARG A 161 8.67 4.13 -5.50
N HIS A 162 7.38 4.18 -5.83
CA HIS A 162 6.42 4.93 -5.03
C HIS A 162 6.17 4.29 -3.67
N VAL A 163 6.18 2.95 -3.56
CA VAL A 163 6.14 2.27 -2.25
C VAL A 163 7.42 2.57 -1.45
N THR A 164 8.61 2.53 -2.09
CA THR A 164 9.88 2.87 -1.42
C THR A 164 9.89 4.31 -0.90
N ASP A 165 9.44 5.25 -1.71
CA ASP A 165 9.34 6.67 -1.34
C ASP A 165 8.29 6.88 -0.23
N GLY A 166 7.17 6.16 -0.30
CA GLY A 166 6.15 6.15 0.74
C GLY A 166 6.70 5.65 2.08
N VAL A 167 7.43 4.54 2.10
CA VAL A 167 8.08 4.04 3.33
C VAL A 167 9.03 5.09 3.91
N ARG A 168 9.87 5.72 3.09
CA ARG A 168 10.78 6.79 3.53
C ARG A 168 10.00 7.96 4.15
N ARG A 169 8.88 8.36 3.56
CA ARG A 169 7.98 9.39 4.08
C ARG A 169 7.38 9.01 5.42
N LEU A 170 6.90 7.76 5.59
CA LEU A 170 6.33 7.29 6.85
C LEU A 170 7.37 7.23 7.97
N LEU A 171 8.61 6.83 7.67
CA LEU A 171 9.72 6.87 8.63
C LEU A 171 10.04 8.31 9.08
N ALA A 172 10.02 9.27 8.17
CA ALA A 172 10.19 10.70 8.50
C ALA A 172 9.01 11.22 9.34
N THR A 173 7.76 10.81 9.01
CA THR A 173 6.56 11.16 9.78
C THR A 173 6.66 10.64 11.21
N PHE A 174 7.01 9.38 11.39
CA PHE A 174 7.22 8.79 12.71
C PHE A 174 8.27 9.56 13.51
N ASN A 175 9.43 9.80 12.91
CA ASN A 175 10.53 10.45 13.58
C ASN A 175 10.21 11.87 14.06
N GLN A 176 9.38 12.60 13.31
CA GLN A 176 9.03 13.99 13.63
C GLN A 176 7.85 14.13 14.59
N LEU A 177 6.91 13.18 14.60
CA LEU A 177 5.63 13.35 15.27
C LEU A 177 5.28 12.30 16.31
N LEU A 178 5.89 11.12 16.27
CA LEU A 178 5.52 9.98 17.11
C LEU A 178 6.68 9.41 17.93
N ARG A 179 7.89 9.86 17.63
CA ARG A 179 9.07 9.50 18.42
C ARG A 179 9.05 10.29 19.74
N GLY A 180 8.45 9.73 20.75
CA GLY A 180 8.40 10.27 22.10
C GLY A 180 8.59 9.17 23.12
#